data_a6b02db6ca7573b215158c68798ee1f0
#
_entry.id   a6b02db6ca7573b215158c68798ee1f0
#
_cell.length_a   1.000
_cell.length_b   1.000
_cell.length_c   1.000
_cell.angle_alpha   90.00
_cell.angle_beta   90.00
_cell.angle_gamma   90.00
#
_symmetry.space_group_name_H-M   'P 1'
#
loop_
_entity.id
_entity.type
_entity.pdbx_description
1 polymer ?
#
loop_
_entity_poly.entity_id
_entity_poly.type
_entity_poly.pdbx_seq_one_letter_code
_entity_poly.pdbx_strand_id
1 'polypeptide(L)'
;MARQDVASNNLANASTTGFKADFLAIRARDAARQEDNLPWMDSNAMLERLGAGVMPEPNQIRLDEGPITETGDSLDVAVRGDGFLRVRSRDGEGFALTRDGRLTVSPDGVLARATDGRPVLDAGGREITLDRTLPVVIDASGRISQGGGLVAKLAFDGVSDGNLLHKAGAGDLALKRGVSERED
;
A
#
# COMPACT_ATOMS: atom_id res chain seq x y z
N MET A 1 11.05 -2.36 -22.05
CA MET A 1 10.72 -1.12 -21.33
C MET A 1 10.00 -1.43 -20.01
N ALA A 2 8.79 -1.97 -19.96
CA ALA A 2 8.07 -2.17 -18.68
C ALA A 2 8.86 -2.89 -17.56
N ARG A 3 9.65 -3.94 -17.87
CA ARG A 3 10.51 -4.60 -16.88
C ARG A 3 11.59 -3.69 -16.30
N GLN A 4 12.18 -2.85 -17.12
CA GLN A 4 13.21 -1.90 -16.67
C GLN A 4 12.59 -0.82 -15.80
N ASP A 5 11.40 -0.34 -16.16
CA ASP A 5 10.69 0.69 -15.40
C ASP A 5 10.31 0.18 -14.00
N VAL A 6 9.79 -1.06 -13.91
CA VAL A 6 9.48 -1.71 -12.62
C VAL A 6 10.74 -1.93 -11.79
N ALA A 7 11.82 -2.46 -12.40
CA ALA A 7 13.08 -2.70 -11.69
C ALA A 7 13.71 -1.40 -11.19
N SER A 8 13.71 -0.35 -12.00
CA SER A 8 14.24 0.97 -11.64
C SER A 8 13.43 1.61 -10.51
N ASN A 9 12.09 1.51 -10.56
CA ASN A 9 11.23 2.00 -9.49
C ASN A 9 11.46 1.25 -8.18
N ASN A 10 11.55 -0.08 -8.23
CA ASN A 10 11.84 -0.89 -7.04
C ASN A 10 13.22 -0.58 -6.47
N LEU A 11 14.24 -0.40 -7.30
CA LEU A 11 15.59 -0.06 -6.86
C LEU A 11 15.65 1.34 -6.25
N ALA A 12 15.02 2.33 -6.89
CA ALA A 12 14.98 3.70 -6.38
C ALA A 12 14.30 3.79 -5.00
N ASN A 13 13.39 2.88 -4.68
CA ASN A 13 12.62 2.85 -3.44
C ASN A 13 13.04 1.71 -2.49
N ALA A 14 14.14 1.00 -2.77
CA ALA A 14 14.57 -0.14 -1.96
C ALA A 14 14.86 0.22 -0.49
N SER A 15 15.27 1.46 -0.22
CA SER A 15 15.51 2.00 1.13
C SER A 15 14.33 2.78 1.71
N THR A 16 13.22 2.88 1.00
CA THR A 16 12.03 3.62 1.46
C THR A 16 11.27 2.77 2.47
N THR A 17 11.04 3.32 3.67
CA THR A 17 10.29 2.63 4.73
C THR A 17 8.85 2.32 4.27
N GLY A 18 8.42 1.09 4.50
CA GLY A 18 7.08 0.64 4.11
C GLY A 18 6.84 0.48 2.62
N PHE A 19 7.86 0.63 1.77
CA PHE A 19 7.71 0.44 0.33
C PHE A 19 7.29 -0.99 0.00
N LYS A 20 6.35 -1.12 -0.90
CA LYS A 20 5.90 -2.40 -1.47
C LYS A 20 6.31 -2.48 -2.94
N ALA A 21 7.09 -3.50 -3.26
CA ALA A 21 7.62 -3.68 -4.61
C ALA A 21 6.51 -4.03 -5.61
N ASP A 22 6.66 -3.50 -6.84
CA ASP A 22 5.86 -3.94 -7.98
C ASP A 22 6.45 -5.21 -8.56
N PHE A 23 5.58 -6.08 -8.99
CA PHE A 23 5.91 -7.27 -9.75
C PHE A 23 5.19 -7.24 -11.10
N LEU A 24 5.95 -7.34 -12.18
CA LEU A 24 5.39 -7.44 -13.51
C LEU A 24 4.91 -8.86 -13.75
N ALA A 25 3.61 -9.07 -13.74
CA ALA A 25 3.00 -10.31 -14.17
C ALA A 25 3.00 -10.35 -15.71
N ILE A 26 3.38 -11.48 -16.26
CA ILE A 26 3.32 -11.77 -17.69
C ILE A 26 2.64 -13.11 -17.88
N ARG A 27 1.66 -13.17 -18.80
CA ARG A 27 1.07 -14.42 -19.21
C ARG A 27 1.44 -14.77 -20.66
N ALA A 28 1.52 -16.04 -20.94
CA ALA A 28 1.55 -16.47 -22.34
C ALA A 28 0.22 -16.08 -22.99
N ARG A 29 0.30 -15.52 -24.19
CA ARG A 29 -0.89 -15.27 -25.01
C ARG A 29 -1.34 -16.58 -25.62
N ASP A 30 -2.63 -16.90 -25.51
CA ASP A 30 -3.22 -18.02 -26.23
C ASP A 30 -3.13 -17.79 -27.75
N ALA A 31 -3.33 -18.84 -28.54
CA ALA A 31 -3.35 -18.70 -30.00
C ALA A 31 -4.32 -17.58 -30.40
N ALA A 32 -3.91 -16.72 -31.33
CA ALA A 32 -4.66 -15.51 -31.69
C ALA A 32 -6.13 -15.80 -32.05
N ARG A 33 -6.39 -16.99 -32.62
CA ARG A 33 -7.75 -17.45 -32.93
C ARG A 33 -8.64 -17.55 -31.70
N GLN A 34 -8.10 -17.94 -30.55
CA GLN A 34 -8.84 -18.08 -29.28
C GLN A 34 -8.93 -16.74 -28.57
N GLU A 35 -7.81 -16.03 -28.45
CA GLU A 35 -7.74 -14.75 -27.74
C GLU A 35 -8.54 -13.64 -28.43
N ASP A 36 -8.46 -13.58 -29.78
CA ASP A 36 -9.14 -12.53 -30.57
C ASP A 36 -10.53 -12.98 -31.05
N ASN A 37 -11.02 -14.15 -30.60
CA ASN A 37 -12.33 -14.71 -30.93
C ASN A 37 -12.60 -14.77 -32.46
N LEU A 38 -11.65 -15.34 -33.22
CA LEU A 38 -11.70 -15.42 -34.67
C LEU A 38 -11.94 -16.88 -35.18
N PRO A 39 -13.02 -17.56 -34.75
CA PRO A 39 -13.25 -18.98 -35.08
C PRO A 39 -13.48 -19.25 -36.56
N TRP A 40 -13.82 -18.21 -37.34
CA TRP A 40 -14.15 -18.29 -38.79
C TRP A 40 -12.93 -18.15 -39.70
N MET A 41 -11.75 -17.79 -39.18
CA MET A 41 -10.54 -17.70 -39.99
C MET A 41 -9.96 -19.10 -40.23
N ASP A 42 -9.54 -19.37 -41.46
CA ASP A 42 -8.86 -20.59 -41.81
C ASP A 42 -7.60 -20.75 -40.98
N SER A 43 -7.50 -21.91 -40.32
CA SER A 43 -6.40 -22.24 -39.43
C SER A 43 -5.15 -22.61 -40.22
N ASN A 44 -4.05 -21.89 -39.99
CA ASN A 44 -2.73 -22.37 -40.35
C ASN A 44 -2.14 -23.06 -39.12
N ALA A 45 -2.15 -24.39 -39.11
CA ALA A 45 -1.69 -25.21 -38.00
C ALA A 45 -0.25 -24.90 -37.55
N MET A 46 0.57 -24.33 -38.42
CA MET A 46 1.92 -23.88 -38.10
C MET A 46 1.93 -22.59 -37.31
N LEU A 47 1.04 -21.63 -37.64
CA LEU A 47 0.89 -20.35 -36.92
C LEU A 47 0.24 -20.54 -35.55
N GLU A 48 -0.66 -21.49 -35.40
CA GLU A 48 -1.29 -21.82 -34.11
C GLU A 48 -0.31 -22.51 -33.13
N ARG A 49 0.74 -23.14 -33.64
CA ARG A 49 1.81 -23.75 -32.82
C ARG A 49 2.92 -22.75 -32.45
N LEU A 50 3.09 -21.71 -33.23
CA LEU A 50 3.97 -20.61 -32.89
C LEU A 50 3.24 -19.78 -31.82
N GLY A 51 3.71 -19.86 -30.58
CA GLY A 51 3.13 -19.12 -29.47
C GLY A 51 2.91 -17.66 -29.84
N ALA A 52 1.72 -17.14 -29.56
CA ALA A 52 1.31 -15.77 -29.89
C ALA A 52 2.05 -14.69 -29.09
N GLY A 53 3.12 -15.06 -28.41
CA GLY A 53 3.94 -14.16 -27.58
C GLY A 53 3.48 -14.11 -26.14
N VAL A 54 3.88 -13.05 -25.45
CA VAL A 54 3.53 -12.79 -24.04
C VAL A 54 2.83 -11.44 -23.92
N MET A 55 1.81 -11.38 -23.07
CA MET A 55 1.14 -10.12 -22.71
C MET A 55 1.51 -9.71 -21.30
N PRO A 56 1.82 -8.43 -21.08
CA PRO A 56 1.92 -7.92 -19.72
C PRO A 56 0.53 -7.89 -19.07
N GLU A 57 0.44 -8.42 -17.87
CA GLU A 57 -0.71 -8.20 -17.00
C GLU A 57 -0.51 -6.95 -16.15
N PRO A 58 -1.58 -6.42 -15.52
CA PRO A 58 -1.44 -5.34 -14.57
C PRO A 58 -0.42 -5.69 -13.48
N ASN A 59 0.43 -4.73 -13.13
CA ASN A 59 1.41 -4.92 -12.07
C ASN A 59 0.72 -5.37 -10.78
N GLN A 60 1.29 -6.38 -10.15
CA GLN A 60 0.88 -6.87 -8.85
C GLN A 60 1.78 -6.26 -7.77
N ILE A 61 1.18 -5.86 -6.65
CA ILE A 61 1.91 -5.35 -5.50
C ILE A 61 2.22 -6.52 -4.58
N ARG A 62 3.51 -6.73 -4.30
CA ARG A 62 3.92 -7.74 -3.31
C ARG A 62 3.73 -7.18 -1.91
N LEU A 63 2.97 -7.91 -1.10
CA LEU A 63 2.66 -7.52 0.28
C LEU A 63 3.59 -8.16 1.32
N ASP A 64 4.60 -8.92 0.88
CA ASP A 64 5.57 -9.58 1.76
C ASP A 64 6.15 -8.60 2.79
N GLU A 65 6.34 -9.08 4.00
CA GLU A 65 6.95 -8.29 5.07
C GLU A 65 8.45 -8.07 4.81
N GLY A 66 8.90 -6.85 5.08
CA GLY A 66 10.31 -6.50 5.11
C GLY A 66 10.92 -6.66 6.51
N PRO A 67 12.23 -6.48 6.64
CA PRO A 67 12.88 -6.46 7.94
C PRO A 67 12.35 -5.32 8.80
N ILE A 68 12.14 -5.59 10.09
CA ILE A 68 11.75 -4.58 11.08
C ILE A 68 13.01 -4.13 11.80
N THR A 69 13.19 -2.83 11.91
CA THR A 69 14.32 -2.21 12.62
C THR A 69 13.78 -1.41 13.81
N GLU A 70 14.35 -1.62 14.98
CA GLU A 70 14.10 -0.76 16.14
C GLU A 70 14.81 0.58 15.96
N THR A 71 14.05 1.67 16.03
CA THR A 71 14.57 3.04 15.88
C THR A 71 14.83 3.72 17.22
N GLY A 72 14.13 3.27 18.28
CA GLY A 72 14.16 3.89 19.61
C GLY A 72 13.25 5.11 19.72
N ASP A 73 12.55 5.50 18.66
CA ASP A 73 11.56 6.57 18.73
C ASP A 73 10.20 6.02 19.20
N SER A 74 9.60 6.67 20.19
CA SER A 74 8.32 6.26 20.78
C SER A 74 7.11 6.44 19.84
N LEU A 75 7.27 7.24 18.81
CA LEU A 75 6.24 7.48 17.79
C LEU A 75 6.37 6.55 16.58
N ASP A 76 7.51 5.86 16.43
CA ASP A 76 7.69 4.94 15.33
C ASP A 76 6.94 3.64 15.57
N VAL A 77 6.14 3.23 14.60
CA VAL A 77 5.37 1.98 14.64
C VAL A 77 5.70 1.10 13.46
N ALA A 78 5.86 -0.19 13.68
CA ALA A 78 5.99 -1.20 12.63
C ALA A 78 4.71 -2.04 12.57
N VAL A 79 4.10 -2.12 11.39
CA VAL A 79 2.90 -2.91 11.16
C VAL A 79 3.28 -4.32 10.72
N ARG A 80 2.83 -5.35 11.44
CA ARG A 80 2.98 -6.76 11.09
C ARG A 80 1.70 -7.33 10.49
N GLY A 81 1.83 -8.37 9.69
CA GLY A 81 0.70 -9.00 9.00
C GLY A 81 0.19 -8.17 7.82
N ASP A 82 -1.08 -8.32 7.50
CA ASP A 82 -1.69 -7.70 6.31
C ASP A 82 -2.21 -6.27 6.54
N GLY A 83 -1.93 -5.71 7.72
CA GLY A 83 -2.42 -4.39 8.13
C GLY A 83 -1.71 -3.22 7.42
N PHE A 84 -2.46 -2.15 7.21
CA PHE A 84 -1.98 -0.85 6.74
C PHE A 84 -2.53 0.25 7.62
N LEU A 85 -1.74 1.30 7.83
CA LEU A 85 -2.18 2.53 8.48
C LEU A 85 -2.99 3.37 7.50
N ARG A 86 -4.02 4.05 8.02
CA ARG A 86 -4.76 5.08 7.26
C ARG A 86 -4.09 6.43 7.42
N VAL A 87 -3.81 7.07 6.29
CA VAL A 87 -3.36 8.47 6.26
C VAL A 87 -4.30 9.29 5.37
N ARG A 88 -4.44 10.58 5.64
CA ARG A 88 -5.23 11.47 4.79
C ARG A 88 -4.74 11.39 3.36
N SER A 89 -5.65 11.28 2.39
CA SER A 89 -5.31 11.27 0.97
C SER A 89 -4.70 12.61 0.53
N ARG A 90 -3.91 12.63 -0.54
CA ARG A 90 -3.23 13.84 -1.04
C ARG A 90 -4.18 14.89 -1.59
N ASP A 91 -5.31 14.46 -2.12
CA ASP A 91 -6.39 15.32 -2.61
C ASP A 91 -7.24 15.90 -1.48
N GLY A 92 -6.99 15.48 -0.22
CA GLY A 92 -7.74 15.88 0.97
C GLY A 92 -9.04 15.11 1.15
N GLU A 93 -9.45 14.29 0.19
CA GLU A 93 -10.66 13.49 0.26
C GLU A 93 -10.35 12.02 0.58
N GLY A 94 -10.98 11.48 1.61
CA GLY A 94 -10.80 10.10 2.02
C GLY A 94 -9.42 9.81 2.63
N PHE A 95 -8.92 8.61 2.39
CA PHE A 95 -7.65 8.12 2.96
C PHE A 95 -6.85 7.31 1.95
N ALA A 96 -5.56 7.19 2.23
CA ALA A 96 -4.64 6.27 1.58
C ALA A 96 -4.08 5.29 2.61
N LEU A 97 -3.64 4.15 2.16
CA LEU A 97 -3.05 3.08 2.97
C LEU A 97 -1.53 3.16 2.90
N THR A 98 -0.86 3.01 4.04
CA THR A 98 0.60 3.04 4.09
C THR A 98 1.15 2.05 5.11
N ARG A 99 2.40 1.61 4.90
CA ARG A 99 3.20 0.91 5.92
C ARG A 99 4.37 1.76 6.45
N ASP A 100 4.45 3.03 6.04
CA ASP A 100 5.40 3.96 6.64
C ASP A 100 4.86 4.42 7.99
N GLY A 101 5.37 3.79 9.05
CA GLY A 101 4.98 4.05 10.44
C GLY A 101 5.91 5.03 11.15
N ARG A 102 6.72 5.80 10.44
CA ARG A 102 7.47 6.92 11.03
C ARG A 102 6.51 8.07 11.26
N LEU A 103 6.16 8.29 12.50
CA LEU A 103 5.15 9.27 12.89
C LEU A 103 5.80 10.45 13.61
N THR A 104 5.12 11.59 13.57
CA THR A 104 5.50 12.82 14.26
C THR A 104 4.25 13.59 14.69
N VAL A 105 4.39 14.52 15.62
CA VAL A 105 3.32 15.42 16.00
C VAL A 105 3.56 16.77 15.31
N SER A 106 2.61 17.19 14.49
CA SER A 106 2.67 18.46 13.76
C SER A 106 2.68 19.66 14.74
N PRO A 107 3.03 20.88 14.28
CA PRO A 107 2.90 22.10 15.10
C PRO A 107 1.51 22.33 15.66
N ASP A 108 0.48 21.89 14.95
CA ASP A 108 -0.93 22.01 15.35
C ASP A 108 -1.38 20.87 16.29
N GLY A 109 -0.47 20.00 16.71
CA GLY A 109 -0.77 18.90 17.62
C GLY A 109 -1.38 17.67 16.93
N VAL A 110 -1.40 17.59 15.62
CA VAL A 110 -1.96 16.43 14.89
C VAL A 110 -0.90 15.37 14.68
N LEU A 111 -1.23 14.11 14.94
CA LEU A 111 -0.37 12.98 14.62
C LEU A 111 -0.29 12.81 13.11
N ALA A 112 0.91 12.88 12.58
CA ALA A 112 1.15 12.86 11.15
C ALA A 112 2.31 11.95 10.78
N ARG A 113 2.36 11.53 9.54
CA ARG A 113 3.51 10.80 8.99
C ARG A 113 4.71 11.76 8.84
N ALA A 114 5.87 11.36 9.33
CA ALA A 114 7.07 12.20 9.33
C ALA A 114 7.58 12.53 7.91
N THR A 115 7.31 11.65 6.94
CA THR A 115 7.83 11.78 5.56
C THR A 115 7.22 12.95 4.79
N ASP A 116 5.93 13.24 4.98
CA ASP A 116 5.20 14.23 4.19
C ASP A 116 4.18 15.06 4.99
N GLY A 117 4.12 14.86 6.32
CA GLY A 117 3.28 15.63 7.21
C GLY A 117 1.77 15.33 7.12
N ARG A 118 1.35 14.30 6.38
CA ARG A 118 -0.08 13.97 6.26
C ARG A 118 -0.62 13.34 7.53
N PRO A 119 -1.80 13.78 7.99
CA PRO A 119 -2.45 13.24 9.18
C PRO A 119 -2.67 11.73 9.11
N VAL A 120 -2.36 11.04 10.19
CA VAL A 120 -2.78 9.66 10.44
C VAL A 120 -4.19 9.66 11.00
N LEU A 121 -5.01 8.71 10.58
CA LEU A 121 -6.42 8.67 10.93
C LEU A 121 -6.72 7.59 11.97
N ASP A 122 -7.73 7.86 12.80
CA ASP A 122 -8.33 6.89 13.70
C ASP A 122 -9.30 5.94 12.94
N ALA A 123 -9.81 4.94 13.62
CA ALA A 123 -10.77 3.99 13.07
C ALA A 123 -12.06 4.65 12.54
N GLY A 124 -12.40 5.86 13.03
CA GLY A 124 -13.51 6.66 12.53
C GLY A 124 -13.17 7.59 11.37
N GLY A 125 -11.94 7.51 10.83
CA GLY A 125 -11.47 8.37 9.73
C GLY A 125 -11.16 9.81 10.15
N ARG A 126 -11.02 10.08 11.46
CA ARG A 126 -10.73 11.40 12.01
C ARG A 126 -9.24 11.55 12.27
N GLU A 127 -8.76 12.77 12.23
CA GLU A 127 -7.39 13.12 12.60
C GLU A 127 -7.19 12.99 14.12
N ILE A 128 -6.03 12.48 14.51
CA ILE A 128 -5.68 12.22 15.91
C ILE A 128 -4.96 13.46 16.45
N THR A 129 -5.59 14.16 17.39
CA THR A 129 -4.99 15.33 18.04
C THR A 129 -4.36 14.94 19.37
N LEU A 130 -3.12 15.39 19.59
CA LEU A 130 -2.28 15.07 20.73
C LEU A 130 -1.81 16.35 21.41
N ASP A 131 -1.64 16.31 22.73
CA ASP A 131 -0.98 17.36 23.49
C ASP A 131 0.54 17.23 23.36
N ARG A 132 1.20 18.23 22.80
CA ARG A 132 2.64 18.26 22.56
C ARG A 132 3.47 18.32 23.85
N THR A 133 2.85 18.69 24.94
CA THR A 133 3.52 18.80 26.26
C THR A 133 3.56 17.47 27.02
N LEU A 134 2.75 16.51 26.60
CA LEU A 134 2.65 15.21 27.26
C LEU A 134 3.35 14.11 26.42
N PRO A 135 4.02 13.15 27.09
CA PRO A 135 4.58 12.01 26.39
C PRO A 135 3.47 11.17 25.75
N VAL A 136 3.75 10.71 24.53
CA VAL A 136 2.86 9.82 23.77
C VAL A 136 3.33 8.39 23.94
N VAL A 137 2.41 7.48 24.18
CA VAL A 137 2.68 6.05 24.22
C VAL A 137 1.72 5.36 23.25
N ILE A 138 2.28 4.60 22.31
CA ILE A 138 1.53 3.75 21.37
C ILE A 138 1.77 2.30 21.76
N ASP A 139 0.70 1.58 22.10
CA ASP A 139 0.82 0.17 22.46
C ASP A 139 0.76 -0.77 21.24
N ALA A 140 1.03 -2.06 21.47
CA ALA A 140 1.04 -3.08 20.43
C ALA A 140 -0.33 -3.30 19.74
N SER A 141 -1.42 -2.78 20.31
CA SER A 141 -2.76 -2.82 19.71
C SER A 141 -3.10 -1.54 18.93
N GLY A 142 -2.14 -0.61 18.83
CA GLY A 142 -2.31 0.69 18.17
C GLY A 142 -3.09 1.70 19.00
N ARG A 143 -3.29 1.49 20.31
CA ARG A 143 -3.90 2.48 21.20
C ARG A 143 -2.88 3.54 21.57
N ILE A 144 -3.30 4.79 21.46
CA ILE A 144 -2.50 5.97 21.77
C ILE A 144 -2.95 6.53 23.10
N SER A 145 -2.01 6.66 24.02
CA SER A 145 -2.26 7.18 25.37
C SER A 145 -1.36 8.37 25.68
N GLN A 146 -1.89 9.35 26.41
CA GLN A 146 -1.17 10.49 26.95
C GLN A 146 -1.61 10.74 28.40
N GLY A 147 -0.68 11.07 29.29
CA GLY A 147 -1.01 11.36 30.68
C GLY A 147 -1.74 10.23 31.40
N GLY A 148 -1.60 8.99 30.96
CA GLY A 148 -2.31 7.82 31.49
C GLY A 148 -3.73 7.61 30.96
N GLY A 149 -4.24 8.52 30.09
CA GLY A 149 -5.55 8.41 29.44
C GLY A 149 -5.45 7.91 28.00
N LEU A 150 -6.43 7.12 27.55
CA LEU A 150 -6.57 6.74 26.15
C LEU A 150 -7.06 7.95 25.34
N VAL A 151 -6.35 8.32 24.28
CA VAL A 151 -6.68 9.44 23.40
C VAL A 151 -7.37 8.93 22.13
N ALA A 152 -6.76 7.94 21.45
CA ALA A 152 -7.25 7.42 20.19
C ALA A 152 -6.75 6.00 19.96
N LYS A 153 -7.20 5.39 18.86
CA LYS A 153 -6.66 4.15 18.32
C LYS A 153 -6.35 4.33 16.84
N LEU A 154 -5.16 3.93 16.43
CA LEU A 154 -4.77 3.90 15.01
C LEU A 154 -5.72 3.02 14.20
N ALA A 155 -6.10 3.47 13.02
CA ALA A 155 -6.82 2.63 12.06
C ALA A 155 -5.85 1.68 11.37
N PHE A 156 -6.21 0.41 11.34
CA PHE A 156 -5.51 -0.61 10.57
C PHE A 156 -6.51 -1.29 9.64
N ASP A 157 -6.17 -1.32 8.35
CA ASP A 157 -6.95 -2.03 7.33
C ASP A 157 -6.19 -3.26 6.88
N GLY A 158 -6.81 -4.42 7.00
CA GLY A 158 -6.27 -5.67 6.49
C GLY A 158 -6.52 -5.80 4.99
N VAL A 159 -5.46 -5.90 4.19
CA VAL A 159 -5.55 -6.20 2.77
C VAL A 159 -4.57 -7.31 2.44
N SER A 160 -5.10 -8.50 2.21
CA SER A 160 -4.32 -9.71 1.90
C SER A 160 -4.05 -9.90 0.41
N ASP A 161 -4.81 -9.24 -0.47
CA ASP A 161 -4.64 -9.36 -1.93
C ASP A 161 -4.11 -8.05 -2.53
N GLY A 162 -2.85 -8.07 -2.97
CA GLY A 162 -2.21 -6.94 -3.65
C GLY A 162 -2.89 -6.53 -4.97
N ASN A 163 -3.71 -7.40 -5.57
CA ASN A 163 -4.47 -7.07 -6.77
C ASN A 163 -5.59 -6.06 -6.51
N LEU A 164 -6.06 -5.94 -5.27
CA LEU A 164 -7.07 -4.98 -4.85
C LEU A 164 -6.52 -3.57 -4.68
N LEU A 165 -5.19 -3.45 -4.68
CA LEU A 165 -4.49 -2.20 -4.44
C LEU A 165 -3.91 -1.62 -5.73
N HIS A 166 -3.73 -0.31 -5.74
CA HIS A 166 -2.88 0.40 -6.69
C HIS A 166 -2.01 1.42 -5.97
N LYS A 167 -0.86 1.76 -6.53
CA LYS A 167 0.02 2.78 -5.97
C LYS A 167 -0.56 4.18 -6.16
N ALA A 168 -0.69 4.90 -5.06
CA ALA A 168 -1.14 6.29 -5.02
C ALA A 168 0.04 7.29 -4.91
N GLY A 169 1.27 6.81 -5.07
CA GLY A 169 2.51 7.58 -5.01
C GLY A 169 3.15 7.59 -3.61
N ALA A 170 4.47 7.88 -3.55
CA ALA A 170 5.27 8.02 -2.31
C ALA A 170 5.10 6.89 -1.28
N GLY A 171 4.99 5.64 -1.73
CA GLY A 171 4.80 4.49 -0.85
C GLY A 171 3.36 4.28 -0.38
N ASP A 172 2.42 5.08 -0.85
CA ASP A 172 1.00 4.95 -0.55
C ASP A 172 0.30 3.99 -1.50
N LEU A 173 -0.70 3.32 -0.96
CA LEU A 173 -1.59 2.42 -1.67
C LEU A 173 -3.03 2.92 -1.55
N ALA A 174 -3.83 2.67 -2.56
CA ALA A 174 -5.26 2.92 -2.51
C ALA A 174 -6.02 1.70 -3.04
N LEU A 175 -7.22 1.49 -2.55
CA LEU A 175 -8.11 0.44 -3.03
C LEU A 175 -8.57 0.76 -4.45
N LYS A 176 -8.61 -0.24 -5.31
CA LYS A 176 -9.20 -0.11 -6.64
C LYS A 176 -10.69 0.14 -6.51
N ARG A 177 -11.24 1.03 -7.35
CA ARG A 177 -12.67 1.35 -7.34
C ARG A 177 -13.52 0.09 -7.48
N GLY A 178 -14.50 -0.07 -6.60
CA GLY A 178 -15.44 -1.22 -6.60
C GLY A 178 -15.13 -2.30 -5.54
N VAL A 179 -14.08 -2.13 -4.74
CA VAL A 179 -13.78 -3.00 -3.61
C VAL A 179 -14.25 -2.29 -2.34
N SER A 180 -15.29 -2.80 -1.71
CA SER A 180 -15.71 -2.33 -0.39
C SER A 180 -14.79 -2.90 0.69
N GLU A 181 -14.49 -2.09 1.70
CA GLU A 181 -13.78 -2.49 2.90
C GLU A 181 -14.50 -3.67 3.57
N ARG A 182 -13.73 -4.72 3.91
CA ARG A 182 -14.20 -5.68 4.91
C ARG A 182 -13.66 -5.19 6.25
N GLU A 183 -14.56 -4.65 7.05
CA GLU A 183 -14.32 -4.52 8.48
C GLU A 183 -14.38 -5.93 9.09
N ASP A 184 -13.28 -6.36 9.68
CA ASP A 184 -13.21 -7.47 10.63
C ASP A 184 -12.96 -6.92 12.04
#